data_9f0a0207ee9e624f6d4692750b2047cd
#
_entry.id   9f0a0207ee9e624f6d4692750b2047cd
#
_cell.length_a   1.000
_cell.length_b   1.000
_cell.length_c   1.000
_cell.angle_alpha   90.00
_cell.angle_beta   90.00
_cell.angle_gamma   90.00
#
_symmetry.space_group_name_H-M   'P 1'
#
loop_
_entity.id
_entity.type
_entity.pdbx_description
1 polymer ?
#
loop_
_entity_poly.entity_id
_entity_poly.type
_entity_poly.pdbx_seq_one_letter_code
_entity_poly.pdbx_strand_id
1 'polypeptide(L)'
;ARAAFYPKYYNCLMKKVLLVTRVSGFIPQHEMKHVRILQDMGYEVHYASDFNNVVYGKDNHRLDGTGVIRHQIDFVKSPFSRQVKKSYLQLVKLLMEEEFAMIHCHMPMSGVVGRLAAQKVYRQTGRHVPVLYTAHGLHFYTGAPLRNWLYYPVEYFLARYTDRLIVINHEDYDRVQSFPVRGCVVYVPGVGVPLPEETAPNARVMRKTTPKMLLSVGGLSARKNHQLMIEAMALLRDLDLRYVICGTGDKQKMLQQRILELGLEHRVFLAGYQENISEWLARADCFVLPSYQEGLPVAVMEAMAAGLPVIASDIRGVNDLIEHTKGGYLVQGFDPEDYAVKIRRMFTEKDAESAVPRDVRRNLMGEWNKKRVKQFSTQVVDQQMRALYQEVLQEDNAGRRRR
;
A
#
# COMPACT_ATOMS: atom_id res chain seq x y z
N ALA A 1 -25.86 52.07 30.30
CA ALA A 1 -25.48 51.71 28.94
C ALA A 1 -24.04 51.18 28.99
N ARG A 2 -23.84 49.85 29.05
CA ARG A 2 -22.52 49.21 28.85
C ARG A 2 -22.50 48.62 27.43
N ALA A 3 -21.72 49.22 26.56
CA ALA A 3 -21.43 48.72 25.23
C ALA A 3 -20.59 47.44 25.40
N ALA A 4 -21.12 46.29 24.98
CA ALA A 4 -20.41 45.06 24.90
C ALA A 4 -19.38 45.13 23.76
N PHE A 5 -18.12 45.10 24.10
CA PHE A 5 -17.03 44.90 23.15
C PHE A 5 -17.10 43.45 22.61
N TYR A 6 -17.57 43.26 21.38
CA TYR A 6 -17.36 42.02 20.65
C TYR A 6 -15.89 42.02 20.14
N PRO A 7 -15.09 41.01 20.50
CA PRO A 7 -13.77 40.90 19.90
C PRO A 7 -13.94 40.59 18.41
N LYS A 8 -13.33 41.40 17.55
CA LYS A 8 -13.16 41.08 16.13
C LYS A 8 -12.47 39.74 16.03
N TYR A 9 -13.24 38.71 15.68
CA TYR A 9 -12.66 37.44 15.28
C TYR A 9 -11.76 37.71 14.07
N TYR A 10 -10.47 37.63 14.25
CA TYR A 10 -9.53 37.42 13.17
C TYR A 10 -9.98 36.15 12.46
N ASN A 11 -10.52 36.29 11.25
CA ASN A 11 -10.68 35.18 10.31
C ASN A 11 -9.26 34.69 9.99
N CYS A 12 -8.70 33.83 10.81
CA CYS A 12 -7.52 33.06 10.48
C CYS A 12 -8.00 32.07 9.39
N LEU A 13 -7.88 32.48 8.10
CA LEU A 13 -8.16 31.59 6.98
C LEU A 13 -7.34 30.31 7.21
N MET A 14 -8.03 29.19 7.41
CA MET A 14 -7.37 27.91 7.59
C MET A 14 -6.49 27.65 6.36
N LYS A 15 -5.25 27.28 6.60
CA LYS A 15 -4.34 26.93 5.51
C LYS A 15 -4.80 25.63 4.85
N LYS A 16 -4.68 25.57 3.54
CA LYS A 16 -5.17 24.49 2.71
C LYS A 16 -4.04 23.55 2.31
N VAL A 17 -4.33 22.26 2.28
CA VAL A 17 -3.44 21.23 1.73
C VAL A 17 -4.18 20.40 0.69
N LEU A 18 -3.49 19.95 -0.34
CA LEU A 18 -4.09 19.22 -1.45
C LEU A 18 -3.53 17.80 -1.53
N LEU A 19 -4.39 16.80 -1.39
CA LEU A 19 -4.10 15.41 -1.71
C LEU A 19 -4.51 15.14 -3.17
N VAL A 20 -3.66 14.43 -3.91
CA VAL A 20 -3.90 14.19 -5.34
C VAL A 20 -3.74 12.70 -5.66
N THR A 21 -4.79 12.07 -6.17
CA THR A 21 -4.75 10.69 -6.66
C THR A 21 -5.48 10.55 -8.00
N ARG A 22 -5.18 9.49 -8.74
CA ARG A 22 -5.87 9.22 -10.00
C ARG A 22 -7.28 8.68 -9.81
N VAL A 23 -7.53 7.92 -8.75
CA VAL A 23 -8.82 7.26 -8.46
C VAL A 23 -9.32 7.65 -7.08
N SER A 24 -10.58 8.00 -6.96
CA SER A 24 -11.13 8.61 -5.75
C SER A 24 -11.20 7.69 -4.54
N GLY A 25 -11.31 6.39 -4.75
CA GLY A 25 -11.37 5.40 -3.65
C GLY A 25 -10.03 5.15 -2.96
N PHE A 26 -8.91 5.71 -3.46
CA PHE A 26 -7.58 5.45 -2.88
C PHE A 26 -7.43 6.05 -1.48
N ILE A 27 -7.73 7.34 -1.30
CA ILE A 27 -7.63 8.00 0.01
C ILE A 27 -8.57 7.34 1.03
N PRO A 28 -9.86 7.11 0.75
CA PRO A 28 -10.75 6.43 1.68
C PRO A 28 -10.31 5.01 2.07
N GLN A 29 -9.61 4.33 1.19
CA GLN A 29 -9.16 2.96 1.44
C GLN A 29 -7.86 2.89 2.24
N HIS A 30 -6.91 3.79 1.96
CA HIS A 30 -5.54 3.61 2.43
C HIS A 30 -5.01 4.78 3.27
N GLU A 31 -5.53 6.01 3.08
CA GLU A 31 -4.86 7.23 3.53
C GLU A 31 -5.74 8.14 4.42
N MET A 32 -6.93 7.70 4.88
CA MET A 32 -7.82 8.53 5.71
C MET A 32 -7.18 8.99 7.03
N LYS A 33 -6.21 8.23 7.53
CA LYS A 33 -5.43 8.62 8.70
C LYS A 33 -4.56 9.85 8.42
N HIS A 34 -3.98 9.96 7.23
CA HIS A 34 -3.21 11.14 6.82
C HIS A 34 -4.11 12.38 6.66
N VAL A 35 -5.35 12.19 6.20
CA VAL A 35 -6.37 13.25 6.23
C VAL A 35 -6.58 13.75 7.66
N ARG A 36 -6.78 12.85 8.62
CA ARG A 36 -6.99 13.21 10.03
C ARG A 36 -5.76 13.89 10.62
N ILE A 37 -4.55 13.39 10.33
CA ILE A 37 -3.31 14.03 10.78
C ILE A 37 -3.24 15.49 10.32
N LEU A 38 -3.55 15.78 9.06
CA LEU A 38 -3.52 17.13 8.50
C LEU A 38 -4.62 18.01 9.12
N GLN A 39 -5.82 17.47 9.33
CA GLN A 39 -6.92 18.17 10.02
C GLN A 39 -6.56 18.48 11.47
N ASP A 40 -5.99 17.54 12.22
CA ASP A 40 -5.51 17.73 13.61
C ASP A 40 -4.40 18.79 13.68
N MET A 41 -3.63 18.97 12.62
CA MET A 41 -2.63 20.04 12.49
C MET A 41 -3.25 21.40 12.13
N GLY A 42 -4.58 21.49 11.97
CA GLY A 42 -5.32 22.72 11.68
C GLY A 42 -5.39 23.09 10.20
N TYR A 43 -5.23 22.13 9.29
CA TYR A 43 -5.32 22.36 7.84
C TYR A 43 -6.67 21.94 7.29
N GLU A 44 -7.19 22.74 6.35
CA GLU A 44 -8.31 22.34 5.50
C GLU A 44 -7.80 21.39 4.42
N VAL A 45 -8.35 20.18 4.37
CA VAL A 45 -7.89 19.13 3.46
C VAL A 45 -8.75 19.10 2.21
N HIS A 46 -8.12 19.39 1.07
CA HIS A 46 -8.68 19.29 -0.27
C HIS A 46 -8.22 17.99 -0.93
N TYR A 47 -9.07 17.41 -1.76
CA TYR A 47 -8.80 16.17 -2.46
C TYR A 47 -9.14 16.28 -3.94
N ALA A 48 -8.11 16.23 -4.80
CA ALA A 48 -8.22 16.24 -6.25
C ALA A 48 -8.11 14.82 -6.80
N SER A 49 -9.15 14.34 -7.45
CA SER A 49 -9.22 12.98 -8.01
C SER A 49 -10.26 12.85 -9.11
N ASP A 50 -10.24 11.75 -9.84
CA ASP A 50 -11.34 11.37 -10.72
C ASP A 50 -12.43 10.64 -9.91
N PHE A 51 -13.46 11.38 -9.47
CA PHE A 51 -14.58 10.86 -8.68
C PHE A 51 -15.54 10.00 -9.49
N ASN A 52 -15.39 9.95 -10.82
CA ASN A 52 -16.11 9.02 -11.69
C ASN A 52 -15.41 7.66 -11.76
N ASN A 53 -14.21 7.51 -11.17
CA ASN A 53 -13.40 6.30 -11.18
C ASN A 53 -12.99 5.91 -9.75
N VAL A 54 -13.88 5.22 -9.04
CA VAL A 54 -13.71 4.89 -7.62
C VAL A 54 -12.62 3.83 -7.40
N VAL A 55 -12.60 2.74 -8.16
CA VAL A 55 -11.71 1.56 -8.12
C VAL A 55 -11.72 0.82 -6.76
N TYR A 56 -11.41 1.50 -5.66
CA TYR A 56 -11.39 0.94 -4.30
C TYR A 56 -12.69 1.26 -3.57
N GLY A 57 -13.67 0.37 -3.65
CA GLY A 57 -15.01 0.55 -3.08
C GLY A 57 -16.08 0.68 -4.16
N LYS A 58 -17.33 0.87 -3.74
CA LYS A 58 -18.49 0.95 -4.63
C LYS A 58 -18.80 2.38 -5.09
N ASP A 59 -18.54 3.36 -4.21
CA ASP A 59 -18.90 4.76 -4.37
C ASP A 59 -17.96 5.67 -3.56
N ASN A 60 -18.27 6.97 -3.51
CA ASN A 60 -17.51 7.98 -2.79
C ASN A 60 -18.10 8.34 -1.41
N HIS A 61 -19.14 7.64 -0.93
CA HIS A 61 -19.81 7.97 0.34
C HIS A 61 -18.90 7.91 1.57
N ARG A 62 -17.81 7.14 1.51
CA ARG A 62 -16.80 7.09 2.58
C ARG A 62 -16.10 8.43 2.86
N LEU A 63 -16.25 9.42 1.96
CA LEU A 63 -15.76 10.79 2.15
C LEU A 63 -16.82 11.74 2.73
N ASP A 64 -18.07 11.31 2.84
CA ASP A 64 -19.14 12.15 3.37
C ASP A 64 -18.93 12.37 4.87
N GLY A 65 -19.14 13.60 5.33
CA GLY A 65 -18.93 13.97 6.73
C GLY A 65 -17.48 14.02 7.22
N THR A 66 -16.49 13.76 6.35
CA THR A 66 -15.07 13.78 6.73
C THR A 66 -14.44 15.18 6.72
N GLY A 67 -15.13 16.20 6.25
CA GLY A 67 -14.60 17.56 6.09
C GLY A 67 -13.65 17.74 4.90
N VAL A 68 -13.49 16.72 4.06
CA VAL A 68 -12.64 16.77 2.86
C VAL A 68 -13.36 17.50 1.72
N ILE A 69 -12.72 18.52 1.16
CA ILE A 69 -13.23 19.28 0.00
C ILE A 69 -12.79 18.59 -1.29
N ARG A 70 -13.75 18.20 -2.13
CA ARG A 70 -13.52 17.39 -3.33
C ARG A 70 -13.36 18.26 -4.57
N HIS A 71 -12.36 17.95 -5.41
CA HIS A 71 -12.13 18.59 -6.70
C HIS A 71 -12.06 17.53 -7.80
N GLN A 72 -13.01 17.58 -8.74
CA GLN A 72 -13.01 16.69 -9.90
C GLN A 72 -11.85 17.03 -10.84
N ILE A 73 -10.97 16.06 -11.07
CA ILE A 73 -9.92 16.10 -12.08
C ILE A 73 -10.02 14.84 -12.92
N ASP A 74 -10.13 14.99 -14.23
CA ASP A 74 -10.33 13.85 -15.16
C ASP A 74 -9.02 13.10 -15.43
N PHE A 75 -8.48 12.45 -14.40
CA PHE A 75 -7.25 11.67 -14.51
C PHE A 75 -7.44 10.43 -15.36
N VAL A 76 -6.42 10.09 -16.14
CA VAL A 76 -6.40 8.90 -16.99
C VAL A 76 -5.22 7.97 -16.63
N LYS A 77 -5.38 6.68 -16.93
CA LYS A 77 -4.36 5.68 -16.67
C LYS A 77 -3.18 5.75 -17.63
N SER A 78 -3.46 6.01 -18.93
CA SER A 78 -2.43 6.01 -19.97
C SER A 78 -1.72 7.37 -20.07
N PRO A 79 -0.39 7.44 -20.02
CA PRO A 79 0.35 8.68 -20.22
C PRO A 79 0.25 9.22 -21.66
N PHE A 80 -0.12 8.38 -22.62
CA PHE A 80 -0.25 8.74 -24.03
C PHE A 80 -1.64 9.28 -24.40
N SER A 81 -2.57 9.33 -23.46
CA SER A 81 -3.90 9.87 -23.70
C SER A 81 -3.86 11.40 -23.86
N ARG A 82 -4.56 11.93 -24.88
CA ARG A 82 -4.76 13.39 -25.03
C ARG A 82 -5.45 14.02 -23.82
N GLN A 83 -6.20 13.26 -23.05
CA GLN A 83 -6.86 13.70 -21.82
C GLN A 83 -5.87 14.05 -20.68
N VAL A 84 -4.63 13.59 -20.72
CA VAL A 84 -3.59 14.01 -19.75
C VAL A 84 -3.43 15.54 -19.74
N LYS A 85 -3.52 16.18 -20.92
CA LYS A 85 -3.47 17.64 -21.03
C LYS A 85 -4.66 18.30 -20.30
N LYS A 86 -5.86 17.69 -20.38
CA LYS A 86 -7.05 18.18 -19.66
C LYS A 86 -6.86 18.12 -18.15
N SER A 87 -6.46 16.96 -17.62
CA SER A 87 -6.16 16.79 -16.19
C SER A 87 -5.10 17.78 -15.70
N TYR A 88 -4.05 17.98 -16.48
CA TYR A 88 -2.99 18.93 -16.19
C TYR A 88 -3.52 20.38 -16.11
N LEU A 89 -4.31 20.83 -17.10
CA LEU A 89 -4.88 22.18 -17.11
C LEU A 89 -5.88 22.40 -15.98
N GLN A 90 -6.71 21.40 -15.66
CA GLN A 90 -7.62 21.44 -14.51
C GLN A 90 -6.86 21.61 -13.19
N LEU A 91 -5.76 20.84 -12.99
CA LEU A 91 -4.97 20.94 -11.77
C LEU A 91 -4.19 22.26 -11.69
N VAL A 92 -3.62 22.74 -12.80
CA VAL A 92 -3.00 24.08 -12.86
C VAL A 92 -3.99 25.15 -12.47
N LYS A 93 -5.22 25.11 -13.03
CA LYS A 93 -6.28 26.08 -12.70
C LYS A 93 -6.58 26.05 -11.19
N LEU A 94 -6.81 24.88 -10.62
CA LEU A 94 -7.06 24.71 -9.17
C LEU A 94 -5.92 25.32 -8.33
N LEU A 95 -4.66 25.06 -8.69
CA LEU A 95 -3.50 25.57 -7.97
C LEU A 95 -3.29 27.09 -8.15
N MET A 96 -3.83 27.68 -9.21
CA MET A 96 -3.82 29.14 -9.42
C MET A 96 -4.92 29.85 -8.62
N GLU A 97 -6.10 29.23 -8.54
CA GLU A 97 -7.28 29.79 -7.86
C GLU A 97 -7.20 29.65 -6.34
N GLU A 98 -6.53 28.58 -5.86
CA GLU A 98 -6.42 28.25 -4.44
C GLU A 98 -4.98 28.28 -3.95
N GLU A 99 -4.77 28.82 -2.74
CA GLU A 99 -3.45 28.85 -2.12
C GLU A 99 -3.23 27.62 -1.23
N PHE A 100 -2.60 26.59 -1.78
CA PHE A 100 -2.20 25.42 -0.99
C PHE A 100 -0.84 25.64 -0.35
N ALA A 101 -0.72 25.21 0.91
CA ALA A 101 0.54 25.18 1.64
C ALA A 101 1.42 23.97 1.21
N MET A 102 0.79 22.91 0.66
CA MET A 102 1.45 21.69 0.24
C MET A 102 0.56 20.90 -0.70
N ILE A 103 1.18 20.14 -1.61
CA ILE A 103 0.52 19.11 -2.42
C ILE A 103 1.14 17.75 -2.07
N HIS A 104 0.30 16.74 -1.82
CA HIS A 104 0.76 15.37 -1.67
C HIS A 104 0.13 14.48 -2.74
N CYS A 105 0.96 13.98 -3.65
CA CYS A 105 0.56 13.15 -4.78
C CYS A 105 0.81 11.67 -4.48
N HIS A 106 -0.15 10.82 -4.84
CA HIS A 106 -0.02 9.37 -4.82
C HIS A 106 -0.29 8.80 -6.22
N MET A 107 0.29 7.67 -6.54
CA MET A 107 0.20 7.01 -7.85
C MET A 107 0.96 7.74 -8.98
N PRO A 108 1.43 7.00 -10.02
CA PRO A 108 2.31 7.57 -11.05
C PRO A 108 1.70 8.73 -11.82
N MET A 109 0.48 8.59 -12.37
CA MET A 109 -0.10 9.62 -13.25
C MET A 109 -0.48 10.90 -12.50
N SER A 110 -1.06 10.81 -11.32
CA SER A 110 -1.31 11.97 -10.46
C SER A 110 -0.01 12.60 -9.97
N GLY A 111 1.03 11.80 -9.72
CA GLY A 111 2.37 12.28 -9.41
C GLY A 111 3.02 13.05 -10.56
N VAL A 112 2.91 12.57 -11.81
CA VAL A 112 3.40 13.29 -13.00
C VAL A 112 2.67 14.62 -13.16
N VAL A 113 1.35 14.59 -13.15
CA VAL A 113 0.51 15.80 -13.36
C VAL A 113 0.68 16.81 -12.25
N GLY A 114 0.73 16.35 -10.97
CA GLY A 114 0.91 17.22 -9.81
C GLY A 114 2.24 17.97 -9.82
N ARG A 115 3.35 17.25 -10.04
CA ARG A 115 4.70 17.84 -10.11
C ARG A 115 4.81 18.86 -11.24
N LEU A 116 4.26 18.55 -12.43
CA LEU A 116 4.27 19.49 -13.57
C LEU A 116 3.35 20.69 -13.35
N ALA A 117 2.18 20.51 -12.73
CA ALA A 117 1.26 21.59 -12.43
C ALA A 117 1.86 22.58 -11.40
N ALA A 118 2.44 22.07 -10.31
CA ALA A 118 3.14 22.90 -9.32
C ALA A 118 4.30 23.67 -9.94
N GLN A 119 5.09 23.04 -10.82
CA GLN A 119 6.18 23.72 -11.54
C GLN A 119 5.67 24.79 -12.51
N LYS A 120 4.52 24.59 -13.13
CA LYS A 120 3.88 25.61 -14.00
C LYS A 120 3.46 26.82 -13.18
N VAL A 121 2.81 26.63 -12.04
CA VAL A 121 2.40 27.70 -11.12
C VAL A 121 3.65 28.48 -10.65
N TYR A 122 4.71 27.79 -10.23
CA TYR A 122 5.96 28.45 -9.85
C TYR A 122 6.53 29.33 -10.97
N ARG A 123 6.58 28.83 -12.20
CA ARG A 123 7.09 29.61 -13.36
C ARG A 123 6.24 30.82 -13.69
N GLN A 124 4.95 30.79 -13.44
CA GLN A 124 4.04 31.89 -13.78
C GLN A 124 3.92 32.93 -12.68
N THR A 125 4.04 32.52 -11.41
CA THR A 125 3.71 33.38 -10.26
C THR A 125 4.88 33.62 -9.31
N GLY A 126 5.97 32.84 -9.44
CA GLY A 126 7.05 32.78 -8.44
C GLY A 126 6.66 32.02 -7.16
N ARG A 127 5.39 31.61 -7.00
CA ARG A 127 4.90 30.92 -5.81
C ARG A 127 5.35 29.44 -5.84
N HIS A 128 6.21 29.05 -4.90
CA HIS A 128 6.55 27.66 -4.68
C HIS A 128 5.46 27.00 -3.84
N VAL A 129 4.94 25.87 -4.31
CA VAL A 129 4.05 24.99 -3.55
C VAL A 129 4.82 23.68 -3.34
N PRO A 130 5.19 23.34 -2.10
CA PRO A 130 5.91 22.10 -1.82
C PRO A 130 5.17 20.86 -2.30
N VAL A 131 5.88 19.97 -2.99
CA VAL A 131 5.31 18.73 -3.56
C VAL A 131 5.90 17.51 -2.87
N LEU A 132 5.02 16.74 -2.21
CA LEU A 132 5.31 15.39 -1.75
C LEU A 132 4.81 14.41 -2.79
N TYR A 133 5.57 13.37 -3.07
CA TYR A 133 5.14 12.27 -3.93
C TYR A 133 5.43 10.93 -3.29
N THR A 134 4.38 10.16 -2.97
CA THR A 134 4.51 8.78 -2.49
C THR A 134 4.43 7.80 -3.65
N ALA A 135 5.53 7.11 -3.91
CA ALA A 135 5.61 5.99 -4.85
C ALA A 135 5.27 4.69 -4.12
N HIS A 136 4.08 4.14 -4.38
CA HIS A 136 3.60 2.85 -3.81
C HIS A 136 4.20 1.62 -4.51
N GLY A 137 5.45 1.70 -4.90
CA GLY A 137 6.22 0.74 -5.67
C GLY A 137 6.50 1.25 -7.09
N LEU A 138 7.77 1.49 -7.37
CA LEU A 138 8.22 1.95 -8.68
C LEU A 138 8.00 0.86 -9.74
N HIS A 139 7.82 1.26 -11.01
CA HIS A 139 7.62 0.31 -12.10
C HIS A 139 8.93 -0.38 -12.52
N PHE A 140 10.06 0.25 -12.26
CA PHE A 140 11.41 -0.23 -12.56
C PHE A 140 12.06 -0.77 -11.27
N TYR A 141 12.18 -2.08 -11.19
CA TYR A 141 12.72 -2.82 -10.05
C TYR A 141 13.56 -4.00 -10.54
N THR A 142 14.28 -4.69 -9.67
CA THR A 142 15.10 -5.85 -10.03
C THR A 142 14.23 -6.98 -10.58
N GLY A 143 14.50 -7.41 -11.81
CA GLY A 143 13.67 -8.39 -12.51
C GLY A 143 12.44 -7.80 -13.22
N ALA A 144 12.26 -6.47 -13.21
CA ALA A 144 11.15 -5.85 -13.96
C ALA A 144 11.30 -6.05 -15.47
N PRO A 145 10.19 -6.24 -16.21
CA PRO A 145 10.22 -6.26 -17.68
C PRO A 145 10.86 -4.99 -18.24
N LEU A 146 11.64 -5.12 -19.33
CA LEU A 146 12.37 -3.99 -19.95
C LEU A 146 11.47 -2.79 -20.25
N ARG A 147 10.23 -3.03 -20.67
CA ARG A 147 9.24 -1.96 -20.91
C ARG A 147 8.97 -1.09 -19.68
N ASN A 148 9.15 -1.61 -18.49
CA ASN A 148 8.92 -0.88 -17.25
C ASN A 148 10.04 0.13 -16.97
N TRP A 149 11.24 -0.09 -17.53
CA TRP A 149 12.36 0.83 -17.40
C TRP A 149 12.17 2.13 -18.18
N LEU A 150 11.19 2.20 -19.08
CA LEU A 150 10.78 3.45 -19.75
C LEU A 150 10.23 4.48 -18.76
N TYR A 151 9.79 4.07 -17.59
CA TYR A 151 9.34 5.00 -16.51
C TYR A 151 10.51 5.63 -15.75
N TYR A 152 11.69 5.00 -15.77
CA TYR A 152 12.87 5.49 -15.04
C TYR A 152 13.27 6.93 -15.43
N PRO A 153 13.50 7.27 -16.71
CA PRO A 153 13.89 8.62 -17.11
C PRO A 153 12.79 9.66 -16.78
N VAL A 154 11.53 9.26 -16.82
CA VAL A 154 10.43 10.14 -16.46
C VAL A 154 10.45 10.47 -14.96
N GLU A 155 10.58 9.47 -14.09
CA GLU A 155 10.66 9.66 -12.64
C GLU A 155 11.93 10.42 -12.24
N TYR A 156 13.07 10.09 -12.85
CA TYR A 156 14.35 10.80 -12.66
C TYR A 156 14.22 12.29 -13.02
N PHE A 157 13.63 12.60 -14.18
CA PHE A 157 13.41 13.98 -14.60
C PHE A 157 12.46 14.73 -13.66
N LEU A 158 11.36 14.10 -13.22
CA LEU A 158 10.36 14.74 -12.38
C LEU A 158 10.79 14.86 -10.91
N ALA A 159 11.78 14.10 -10.48
CA ALA A 159 12.34 14.20 -9.12
C ALA A 159 12.79 15.63 -8.79
N ARG A 160 13.33 16.39 -9.76
CA ARG A 160 13.72 17.81 -9.58
C ARG A 160 12.57 18.76 -9.20
N TYR A 161 11.32 18.31 -9.34
CA TYR A 161 10.12 19.06 -8.98
C TYR A 161 9.43 18.46 -7.74
N THR A 162 10.15 17.63 -6.99
CA THR A 162 9.64 16.93 -5.81
C THR A 162 10.43 17.38 -4.58
N ASP A 163 9.74 17.89 -3.57
CA ASP A 163 10.39 18.33 -2.32
C ASP A 163 10.62 17.15 -1.37
N ARG A 164 9.69 16.19 -1.36
CA ARG A 164 9.85 14.91 -0.63
C ARG A 164 9.41 13.76 -1.52
N LEU A 165 10.36 12.91 -1.93
CA LEU A 165 10.07 11.66 -2.62
C LEU A 165 9.95 10.55 -1.58
N ILE A 166 8.74 10.09 -1.34
CA ILE A 166 8.44 9.06 -0.34
C ILE A 166 8.36 7.70 -1.05
N VAL A 167 9.14 6.75 -0.57
CA VAL A 167 9.14 5.36 -1.05
C VAL A 167 8.86 4.40 0.10
N ILE A 168 8.30 3.24 -0.20
CA ILE A 168 7.69 2.36 0.80
C ILE A 168 8.43 1.03 1.00
N ASN A 169 9.54 0.79 0.30
CA ASN A 169 10.39 -0.38 0.43
C ASN A 169 11.85 0.00 0.23
N HIS A 170 12.76 -0.83 0.71
CA HIS A 170 14.20 -0.54 0.69
C HIS A 170 14.79 -0.57 -0.72
N GLU A 171 14.36 -1.48 -1.59
CA GLU A 171 14.88 -1.52 -2.97
C GLU A 171 14.58 -0.22 -3.72
N ASP A 172 13.35 0.31 -3.60
CA ASP A 172 13.01 1.60 -4.21
C ASP A 172 13.80 2.74 -3.55
N TYR A 173 13.99 2.69 -2.21
CA TYR A 173 14.76 3.69 -1.48
C TYR A 173 16.20 3.78 -1.99
N ASP A 174 16.90 2.66 -2.07
CA ASP A 174 18.28 2.60 -2.55
C ASP A 174 18.38 3.07 -4.01
N ARG A 175 17.41 2.68 -4.84
CA ARG A 175 17.37 3.00 -6.26
C ARG A 175 17.22 4.48 -6.56
N VAL A 176 16.45 5.20 -5.75
CA VAL A 176 16.18 6.64 -5.99
C VAL A 176 17.11 7.59 -5.24
N GLN A 177 18.11 7.09 -4.49
CA GLN A 177 19.09 7.93 -3.80
C GLN A 177 19.85 8.87 -4.76
N SER A 178 20.08 8.43 -6.00
CA SER A 178 20.76 9.22 -7.03
C SER A 178 19.84 10.19 -7.78
N PHE A 179 18.54 10.22 -7.48
CA PHE A 179 17.61 11.09 -8.17
C PHE A 179 17.78 12.54 -7.74
N PRO A 180 17.66 13.52 -8.66
CA PRO A 180 17.84 14.94 -8.37
C PRO A 180 16.60 15.51 -7.66
N VAL A 181 16.23 14.94 -6.51
CA VAL A 181 15.12 15.42 -5.69
C VAL A 181 15.47 16.81 -5.15
N ARG A 182 14.55 17.76 -5.23
CA ARG A 182 14.77 19.14 -4.75
C ARG A 182 15.06 19.17 -3.25
N GLY A 183 14.34 18.39 -2.46
CA GLY A 183 14.59 18.21 -1.04
C GLY A 183 15.29 16.89 -0.75
N CYS A 184 14.55 15.89 -0.29
CA CYS A 184 15.13 14.58 0.05
C CYS A 184 14.23 13.41 -0.31
N VAL A 185 14.86 12.22 -0.35
CA VAL A 185 14.18 10.92 -0.41
C VAL A 185 13.87 10.47 1.01
N VAL A 186 12.65 10.00 1.24
CA VAL A 186 12.19 9.54 2.56
C VAL A 186 11.66 8.11 2.45
N TYR A 187 12.09 7.24 3.35
CA TYR A 187 11.51 5.92 3.52
C TYR A 187 10.37 5.96 4.55
N VAL A 188 9.18 5.54 4.15
CA VAL A 188 8.03 5.33 5.05
C VAL A 188 7.49 3.93 4.78
N PRO A 189 7.33 3.07 5.80
CA PRO A 189 6.99 1.67 5.58
C PRO A 189 5.52 1.45 5.18
N GLY A 190 5.15 1.93 4.01
CA GLY A 190 3.84 1.79 3.40
C GLY A 190 2.74 2.58 4.12
N VAL A 191 1.54 2.01 4.12
CA VAL A 191 0.38 2.61 4.79
C VAL A 191 0.23 2.17 6.25
N GLY A 192 1.09 1.29 6.72
CA GLY A 192 1.03 0.69 8.06
C GLY A 192 -0.12 -0.30 8.23
N VAL A 193 -0.03 -1.12 9.25
CA VAL A 193 -1.06 -2.09 9.64
C VAL A 193 -1.49 -1.86 11.08
N PRO A 194 -2.80 -1.91 11.40
CA PRO A 194 -3.24 -1.89 12.78
C PRO A 194 -2.76 -3.15 13.50
N LEU A 195 -2.17 -2.97 14.68
CA LEU A 195 -1.79 -4.10 15.53
C LEU A 195 -2.97 -4.47 16.44
N PRO A 196 -3.19 -5.76 16.74
CA PRO A 196 -4.11 -6.18 17.76
C PRO A 196 -3.73 -5.55 19.12
N GLU A 197 -4.71 -5.21 19.94
CA GLU A 197 -4.45 -4.76 21.31
C GLU A 197 -3.72 -5.86 22.09
N GLU A 198 -2.71 -5.50 22.90
CA GLU A 198 -1.92 -6.46 23.67
C GLU A 198 -2.76 -7.23 24.70
N THR A 199 -3.93 -6.67 25.07
CA THR A 199 -4.91 -7.28 25.99
C THR A 199 -5.82 -8.32 25.32
N ALA A 200 -5.89 -8.35 23.99
CA ALA A 200 -6.61 -9.41 23.31
C ALA A 200 -5.95 -10.74 23.64
N PRO A 201 -6.68 -11.76 24.14
CA PRO A 201 -6.08 -13.02 24.51
C PRO A 201 -5.26 -13.53 23.31
N ASN A 202 -3.99 -13.81 23.55
CA ASN A 202 -3.04 -14.32 22.56
C ASN A 202 -3.42 -15.76 22.13
N ALA A 203 -4.71 -15.98 21.89
CA ALA A 203 -5.31 -17.27 21.67
C ALA A 203 -5.31 -17.61 20.17
N ARG A 204 -4.14 -17.53 19.52
CA ARG A 204 -3.93 -18.48 18.46
C ARG A 204 -3.60 -19.82 19.08
N VAL A 205 -4.57 -20.48 19.68
CA VAL A 205 -4.49 -21.90 19.95
C VAL A 205 -4.33 -22.56 18.57
N MET A 206 -3.13 -23.04 18.26
CA MET A 206 -2.90 -23.81 17.05
C MET A 206 -3.96 -24.89 17.00
N ARG A 207 -4.87 -24.76 16.03
CA ARG A 207 -5.94 -25.75 15.86
C ARG A 207 -5.27 -27.08 15.55
N LYS A 208 -5.48 -28.06 16.43
CA LYS A 208 -5.11 -29.45 16.15
C LYS A 208 -5.99 -30.05 15.03
N THR A 209 -6.94 -29.25 14.51
CA THR A 209 -7.89 -29.69 13.49
C THR A 209 -7.25 -29.77 12.11
N THR A 210 -7.58 -30.79 11.38
CA THR A 210 -7.38 -30.97 9.94
C THR A 210 -8.72 -30.74 9.23
N PRO A 211 -8.73 -30.25 7.98
CA PRO A 211 -7.59 -29.87 7.15
C PRO A 211 -6.92 -28.55 7.61
N LYS A 212 -5.62 -28.44 7.35
CA LYS A 212 -4.86 -27.19 7.57
C LYS A 212 -5.19 -26.17 6.49
N MET A 213 -5.31 -24.90 6.85
CA MET A 213 -5.74 -23.85 5.95
C MET A 213 -4.59 -22.92 5.53
N LEU A 214 -4.33 -22.88 4.21
CA LEU A 214 -3.55 -21.86 3.55
C LEU A 214 -4.48 -20.70 3.16
N LEU A 215 -4.05 -19.46 3.35
CA LEU A 215 -4.84 -18.27 3.06
C LEU A 215 -4.06 -17.30 2.17
N SER A 216 -4.72 -16.81 1.13
CA SER A 216 -4.29 -15.62 0.38
C SER A 216 -5.36 -14.54 0.43
N VAL A 217 -4.92 -13.28 0.51
CA VAL A 217 -5.81 -12.11 0.49
C VAL A 217 -5.33 -11.13 -0.59
N GLY A 218 -6.22 -10.77 -1.51
CA GLY A 218 -5.91 -9.82 -2.57
C GLY A 218 -6.74 -10.00 -3.83
N GLY A 219 -6.66 -9.00 -4.73
CA GLY A 219 -7.41 -9.03 -5.98
C GLY A 219 -7.04 -10.22 -6.88
N LEU A 220 -8.02 -10.83 -7.52
CA LEU A 220 -7.82 -11.94 -8.47
C LEU A 220 -7.33 -11.39 -9.81
N SER A 221 -6.04 -11.09 -9.88
CA SER A 221 -5.36 -10.48 -11.03
C SER A 221 -4.12 -11.27 -11.44
N ALA A 222 -3.63 -11.06 -12.67
CA ALA A 222 -2.41 -11.69 -13.15
C ALA A 222 -1.22 -11.40 -12.22
N ARG A 223 -1.12 -10.18 -11.67
CA ARG A 223 -0.04 -9.76 -10.76
C ARG A 223 0.01 -10.59 -9.48
N LYS A 224 -1.14 -10.95 -8.91
CA LYS A 224 -1.24 -11.74 -7.67
C LYS A 224 -0.99 -13.24 -7.86
N ASN A 225 -1.03 -13.73 -9.11
CA ASN A 225 -0.61 -15.08 -9.52
C ASN A 225 -1.18 -16.24 -8.70
N HIS A 226 -2.46 -16.15 -8.32
CA HIS A 226 -3.12 -17.21 -7.54
C HIS A 226 -3.16 -18.55 -8.28
N GLN A 227 -3.06 -18.56 -9.62
CA GLN A 227 -3.01 -19.77 -10.44
C GLN A 227 -1.84 -20.66 -10.04
N LEU A 228 -0.66 -20.10 -9.79
CA LEU A 228 0.53 -20.84 -9.34
C LEU A 228 0.23 -21.66 -8.08
N MET A 229 -0.48 -21.07 -7.11
CA MET A 229 -0.84 -21.77 -5.88
C MET A 229 -1.89 -22.86 -6.10
N ILE A 230 -2.84 -22.66 -7.04
CA ILE A 230 -3.79 -23.70 -7.41
C ILE A 230 -3.03 -24.90 -8.00
N GLU A 231 -2.04 -24.67 -8.84
CA GLU A 231 -1.18 -25.71 -9.42
C GLU A 231 -0.31 -26.38 -8.36
N ALA A 232 0.25 -25.63 -7.42
CA ALA A 232 0.97 -26.19 -6.28
C ALA A 232 0.08 -27.10 -5.40
N MET A 233 -1.20 -26.74 -5.20
CA MET A 233 -2.15 -27.58 -4.47
C MET A 233 -2.42 -28.91 -5.16
N ALA A 234 -2.32 -29.00 -6.49
CA ALA A 234 -2.43 -30.25 -7.23
C ALA A 234 -1.27 -31.22 -6.93
N LEU A 235 -0.09 -30.71 -6.58
CA LEU A 235 1.09 -31.48 -6.20
C LEU A 235 1.08 -31.92 -4.72
N LEU A 236 0.11 -31.43 -3.93
CA LEU A 236 0.00 -31.66 -2.48
C LEU A 236 -1.25 -32.47 -2.11
N ARG A 237 -1.71 -33.36 -3.02
CA ARG A 237 -2.94 -34.18 -2.81
C ARG A 237 -2.84 -35.13 -1.64
N ASP A 238 -1.63 -35.55 -1.29
CA ASP A 238 -1.32 -36.43 -0.16
C ASP A 238 -1.41 -35.72 1.21
N LEU A 239 -1.48 -34.38 1.23
CA LEU A 239 -1.63 -33.60 2.46
C LEU A 239 -3.07 -33.14 2.65
N ASP A 240 -3.55 -33.19 3.90
CA ASP A 240 -4.88 -32.68 4.24
C ASP A 240 -4.84 -31.16 4.40
N LEU A 241 -4.88 -30.46 3.24
CA LEU A 241 -4.76 -29.01 3.12
C LEU A 241 -5.97 -28.44 2.39
N ARG A 242 -6.39 -27.24 2.81
CA ARG A 242 -7.30 -26.36 2.09
C ARG A 242 -6.60 -25.05 1.75
N TYR A 243 -6.88 -24.52 0.57
CA TYR A 243 -6.42 -23.21 0.15
C TYR A 243 -7.60 -22.28 -0.07
N VAL A 244 -7.63 -21.16 0.63
CA VAL A 244 -8.70 -20.15 0.53
C VAL A 244 -8.12 -18.85 -0.02
N ILE A 245 -8.81 -18.26 -0.97
CA ILE A 245 -8.45 -16.99 -1.59
C ILE A 245 -9.57 -15.99 -1.35
N CYS A 246 -9.30 -14.96 -0.52
CA CYS A 246 -10.20 -13.85 -0.26
C CYS A 246 -9.90 -12.70 -1.24
N GLY A 247 -10.86 -12.39 -2.10
CA GLY A 247 -10.76 -11.31 -3.07
C GLY A 247 -11.61 -11.54 -4.31
N THR A 248 -11.69 -10.51 -5.14
CA THR A 248 -12.38 -10.53 -6.45
C THR A 248 -11.46 -9.96 -7.52
N GLY A 249 -11.75 -10.19 -8.78
CA GLY A 249 -10.98 -9.63 -9.88
C GLY A 249 -11.26 -10.26 -11.24
N ASP A 250 -10.57 -9.76 -12.26
CA ASP A 250 -10.74 -10.13 -13.67
C ASP A 250 -10.36 -11.60 -13.96
N LYS A 251 -9.56 -12.22 -13.11
CA LYS A 251 -9.12 -13.62 -13.25
C LYS A 251 -10.03 -14.64 -12.58
N GLN A 252 -11.11 -14.23 -11.94
CA GLN A 252 -11.99 -15.13 -11.17
C GLN A 252 -12.48 -16.34 -11.99
N LYS A 253 -13.01 -16.09 -13.20
CA LYS A 253 -13.51 -17.17 -14.07
C LYS A 253 -12.42 -18.15 -14.47
N MET A 254 -11.24 -17.64 -14.83
CA MET A 254 -10.09 -18.44 -15.23
C MET A 254 -9.59 -19.32 -14.05
N LEU A 255 -9.50 -18.75 -12.85
CA LEU A 255 -9.10 -19.49 -11.65
C LEU A 255 -10.12 -20.58 -11.29
N GLN A 256 -11.43 -20.28 -11.39
CA GLN A 256 -12.49 -21.27 -11.15
C GLN A 256 -12.39 -22.42 -12.15
N GLN A 257 -12.18 -22.13 -13.43
CA GLN A 257 -11.99 -23.15 -14.46
C GLN A 257 -10.76 -24.02 -14.16
N ARG A 258 -9.64 -23.40 -13.74
CA ARG A 258 -8.41 -24.13 -13.41
C ARG A 258 -8.58 -25.06 -12.20
N ILE A 259 -9.34 -24.66 -11.19
CA ILE A 259 -9.72 -25.51 -10.04
C ILE A 259 -10.47 -26.76 -10.50
N LEU A 260 -11.46 -26.61 -11.41
CA LEU A 260 -12.23 -27.71 -11.97
C LEU A 260 -11.37 -28.66 -12.80
N GLU A 261 -10.52 -28.13 -13.69
CA GLU A 261 -9.61 -28.92 -14.53
C GLU A 261 -8.67 -29.80 -13.70
N LEU A 262 -8.25 -29.30 -12.54
CA LEU A 262 -7.38 -30.02 -11.65
C LEU A 262 -8.12 -30.89 -10.61
N GLY A 263 -9.47 -30.90 -10.58
CA GLY A 263 -10.25 -31.65 -9.60
C GLY A 263 -9.96 -31.23 -8.16
N LEU A 264 -9.92 -29.90 -7.90
CA LEU A 264 -9.54 -29.33 -6.60
C LEU A 264 -10.73 -28.62 -5.91
N GLU A 265 -11.98 -28.82 -6.33
CA GLU A 265 -13.20 -28.12 -5.88
C GLU A 265 -13.43 -28.25 -4.37
N HIS A 266 -12.99 -29.35 -3.78
CA HIS A 266 -13.12 -29.59 -2.34
C HIS A 266 -11.91 -29.12 -1.52
N ARG A 267 -10.89 -28.56 -2.19
CA ARG A 267 -9.61 -28.18 -1.57
C ARG A 267 -9.22 -26.71 -1.78
N VAL A 268 -9.70 -26.08 -2.87
CA VAL A 268 -9.40 -24.67 -3.21
C VAL A 268 -10.68 -23.88 -3.31
N PHE A 269 -10.78 -22.78 -2.57
CA PHE A 269 -11.99 -22.00 -2.44
C PHE A 269 -11.74 -20.53 -2.78
N LEU A 270 -12.49 -19.98 -3.74
CA LEU A 270 -12.56 -18.55 -4.00
C LEU A 270 -13.66 -17.96 -3.12
N ALA A 271 -13.27 -17.33 -2.00
CA ALA A 271 -14.20 -16.82 -0.98
C ALA A 271 -14.85 -15.49 -1.37
N GLY A 272 -14.46 -14.89 -2.52
CA GLY A 272 -14.94 -13.57 -2.91
C GLY A 272 -14.40 -12.44 -2.03
N TYR A 273 -15.00 -11.26 -2.15
CA TYR A 273 -14.63 -10.12 -1.30
C TYR A 273 -15.08 -10.37 0.14
N GLN A 274 -14.19 -10.17 1.09
CA GLN A 274 -14.44 -10.32 2.51
C GLN A 274 -14.18 -8.99 3.23
N GLU A 275 -15.13 -8.52 4.03
CA GLU A 275 -14.98 -7.29 4.81
C GLU A 275 -14.14 -7.52 6.06
N ASN A 276 -14.33 -8.65 6.72
CA ASN A 276 -13.63 -9.00 7.96
C ASN A 276 -12.50 -10.01 7.70
N ILE A 277 -11.36 -9.53 7.23
CA ILE A 277 -10.18 -10.38 6.95
C ILE A 277 -9.60 -10.95 8.24
N SER A 278 -9.75 -10.30 9.39
CA SER A 278 -9.21 -10.78 10.67
C SER A 278 -9.76 -12.15 11.08
N GLU A 279 -11.02 -12.45 10.76
CA GLU A 279 -11.60 -13.77 11.02
C GLU A 279 -10.96 -14.88 10.17
N TRP A 280 -10.62 -14.58 8.92
CA TRP A 280 -9.94 -15.52 8.03
C TRP A 280 -8.49 -15.75 8.47
N LEU A 281 -7.79 -14.68 8.84
CA LEU A 281 -6.43 -14.77 9.40
C LEU A 281 -6.39 -15.58 10.69
N ALA A 282 -7.39 -15.42 11.56
CA ALA A 282 -7.51 -16.21 12.81
C ALA A 282 -7.72 -17.71 12.55
N ARG A 283 -8.31 -18.07 11.42
CA ARG A 283 -8.55 -19.47 11.01
C ARG A 283 -7.40 -20.09 10.23
N ALA A 284 -6.55 -19.29 9.60
CA ALA A 284 -5.48 -19.76 8.74
C ALA A 284 -4.34 -20.42 9.55
N ASP A 285 -3.67 -21.39 8.98
CA ASP A 285 -2.46 -22.01 9.51
C ASP A 285 -1.18 -21.43 8.89
N CYS A 286 -1.28 -20.89 7.67
CA CYS A 286 -0.19 -20.23 6.96
C CYS A 286 -0.77 -19.23 5.94
N PHE A 287 -0.11 -18.09 5.79
CA PHE A 287 -0.42 -17.11 4.75
C PHE A 287 0.45 -17.36 3.52
N VAL A 288 -0.12 -17.22 2.32
CA VAL A 288 0.60 -17.46 1.06
C VAL A 288 0.44 -16.27 0.12
N LEU A 289 1.55 -15.78 -0.46
CA LEU A 289 1.55 -14.68 -1.43
C LEU A 289 2.43 -15.03 -2.64
N PRO A 290 1.88 -15.56 -3.75
CA PRO A 290 2.64 -15.96 -4.94
C PRO A 290 2.79 -14.81 -5.96
N SER A 291 2.73 -13.56 -5.52
CA SER A 291 2.68 -12.39 -6.39
C SER A 291 3.94 -12.23 -7.24
N TYR A 292 3.79 -11.78 -8.47
CA TYR A 292 4.91 -11.39 -9.33
C TYR A 292 5.55 -10.05 -8.93
N GLN A 293 4.75 -9.17 -8.31
CA GLN A 293 5.20 -7.82 -7.96
C GLN A 293 4.38 -7.26 -6.80
N GLU A 294 5.08 -6.65 -5.83
CA GLU A 294 4.48 -5.86 -4.75
C GLU A 294 5.25 -4.55 -4.53
N GLY A 295 4.62 -3.60 -3.85
CA GLY A 295 5.30 -2.44 -3.27
C GLY A 295 5.74 -2.73 -1.85
N LEU A 296 4.77 -2.79 -0.93
CA LEU A 296 4.88 -3.35 0.42
C LEU A 296 3.50 -3.95 0.76
N PRO A 297 3.33 -5.28 0.73
CA PRO A 297 2.02 -5.90 0.75
C PRO A 297 1.34 -5.85 2.12
N VAL A 298 0.27 -5.04 2.24
CA VAL A 298 -0.53 -4.90 3.47
C VAL A 298 -1.04 -6.26 3.97
N ALA A 299 -1.49 -7.14 3.07
CA ALA A 299 -2.00 -8.45 3.45
C ALA A 299 -0.95 -9.35 4.13
N VAL A 300 0.34 -9.19 3.79
CA VAL A 300 1.43 -9.88 4.52
C VAL A 300 1.60 -9.26 5.90
N MET A 301 1.57 -7.94 6.03
CA MET A 301 1.66 -7.27 7.34
C MET A 301 0.49 -7.66 8.25
N GLU A 302 -0.73 -7.78 7.71
CA GLU A 302 -1.91 -8.27 8.45
C GLU A 302 -1.72 -9.72 8.90
N ALA A 303 -1.18 -10.59 8.03
CA ALA A 303 -0.87 -11.97 8.38
C ALA A 303 0.22 -12.06 9.46
N MET A 304 1.25 -11.21 9.38
CA MET A 304 2.30 -11.12 10.41
C MET A 304 1.73 -10.66 11.75
N ALA A 305 0.85 -9.65 11.75
CA ALA A 305 0.18 -9.14 12.95
C ALA A 305 -0.71 -10.22 13.61
N ALA A 306 -1.35 -11.07 12.79
CA ALA A 306 -2.09 -12.24 13.25
C ALA A 306 -1.18 -13.41 13.71
N GLY A 307 0.14 -13.29 13.60
CA GLY A 307 1.10 -14.32 13.99
C GLY A 307 1.10 -15.53 13.06
N LEU A 308 0.82 -15.36 11.76
CA LEU A 308 0.91 -16.41 10.77
C LEU A 308 2.34 -16.57 10.24
N PRO A 309 2.84 -17.81 10.07
CA PRO A 309 3.97 -18.04 9.20
C PRO A 309 3.57 -17.69 7.75
N VAL A 310 4.54 -17.22 6.96
CA VAL A 310 4.30 -16.74 5.60
C VAL A 310 5.09 -17.55 4.59
N ILE A 311 4.48 -17.96 3.47
CA ILE A 311 5.18 -18.47 2.29
C ILE A 311 4.89 -17.49 1.15
N ALA A 312 5.92 -16.85 0.62
CA ALA A 312 5.72 -15.80 -0.38
C ALA A 312 6.85 -15.78 -1.40
N SER A 313 6.59 -15.19 -2.57
CA SER A 313 7.63 -14.92 -3.56
C SER A 313 8.74 -14.05 -2.94
N ASP A 314 10.00 -14.38 -3.24
CA ASP A 314 11.15 -13.56 -2.87
C ASP A 314 11.27 -12.38 -3.83
N ILE A 315 10.51 -11.34 -3.54
CA ILE A 315 10.39 -10.14 -4.34
C ILE A 315 10.46 -8.88 -3.48
N ARG A 316 10.73 -7.76 -4.13
CA ARG A 316 10.72 -6.42 -3.53
C ARG A 316 9.49 -6.22 -2.63
N GLY A 317 9.71 -5.62 -1.47
CA GLY A 317 8.70 -5.33 -0.45
C GLY A 317 8.23 -6.54 0.35
N VAL A 318 8.30 -7.75 -0.18
CA VAL A 318 8.05 -8.98 0.59
C VAL A 318 9.27 -9.31 1.45
N ASN A 319 10.48 -9.22 0.87
CA ASN A 319 11.74 -9.45 1.58
C ASN A 319 12.07 -8.34 2.59
N ASP A 320 11.43 -7.17 2.52
CA ASP A 320 11.47 -6.17 3.59
C ASP A 320 10.71 -6.65 4.85
N LEU A 321 9.64 -7.41 4.64
CA LEU A 321 8.76 -7.90 5.70
C LEU A 321 9.23 -9.22 6.31
N ILE A 322 9.54 -10.20 5.46
CA ILE A 322 9.81 -11.59 5.85
C ILE A 322 11.31 -11.87 5.70
N GLU A 323 11.92 -12.33 6.78
CA GLU A 323 13.24 -12.94 6.76
C GLU A 323 13.10 -14.45 6.59
N HIS A 324 13.75 -15.01 5.56
CA HIS A 324 13.69 -16.44 5.23
C HIS A 324 14.03 -17.32 6.44
N THR A 325 13.23 -18.34 6.69
CA THR A 325 13.26 -19.27 7.83
C THR A 325 12.89 -18.69 9.19
N LYS A 326 12.92 -17.38 9.41
CA LYS A 326 12.51 -16.75 10.67
C LYS A 326 11.02 -16.43 10.71
N GLY A 327 10.50 -15.72 9.67
CA GLY A 327 9.08 -15.37 9.55
C GLY A 327 8.29 -16.30 8.65
N GLY A 328 8.96 -17.18 7.93
CA GLY A 328 8.39 -18.08 6.96
C GLY A 328 9.37 -18.47 5.88
N TYR A 329 8.87 -18.80 4.69
CA TYR A 329 9.71 -19.16 3.54
C TYR A 329 9.52 -18.19 2.37
N LEU A 330 10.62 -17.63 1.91
CA LEU A 330 10.69 -16.92 0.64
C LEU A 330 11.00 -17.91 -0.49
N VAL A 331 10.26 -17.84 -1.57
CA VAL A 331 10.35 -18.72 -2.74
C VAL A 331 10.95 -17.94 -3.90
N GLN A 332 12.10 -18.39 -4.40
CA GLN A 332 12.71 -17.83 -5.59
C GLN A 332 12.04 -18.42 -6.84
N GLY A 333 11.71 -17.55 -7.81
CA GLY A 333 11.01 -17.99 -9.00
C GLY A 333 9.50 -18.16 -8.82
N PHE A 334 8.89 -18.74 -9.84
CA PHE A 334 7.43 -18.87 -9.92
C PHE A 334 7.06 -20.26 -10.45
N ASP A 335 7.68 -21.29 -9.87
CA ASP A 335 7.36 -22.69 -10.15
C ASP A 335 6.40 -23.22 -9.05
N PRO A 336 5.29 -23.86 -9.41
CA PRO A 336 4.40 -24.52 -8.45
C PRO A 336 5.11 -25.57 -7.58
N GLU A 337 6.11 -26.26 -8.09
CA GLU A 337 6.88 -27.26 -7.35
C GLU A 337 7.65 -26.63 -6.19
N ASP A 338 8.27 -25.46 -6.41
CA ASP A 338 9.00 -24.73 -5.35
C ASP A 338 8.09 -24.35 -4.19
N TYR A 339 6.87 -23.89 -4.50
CA TYR A 339 5.86 -23.61 -3.49
C TYR A 339 5.39 -24.86 -2.78
N ALA A 340 5.15 -25.95 -3.51
CA ALA A 340 4.76 -27.23 -2.93
C ALA A 340 5.84 -27.76 -1.97
N VAL A 341 7.12 -27.65 -2.30
CA VAL A 341 8.25 -28.02 -1.43
C VAL A 341 8.22 -27.21 -0.13
N LYS A 342 8.05 -25.87 -0.20
CA LYS A 342 8.03 -25.03 1.02
C LYS A 342 6.78 -25.29 1.87
N ILE A 343 5.63 -25.57 1.25
CA ILE A 343 4.41 -25.95 1.96
C ILE A 343 4.59 -27.31 2.64
N ARG A 344 5.15 -28.30 1.94
CA ARG A 344 5.45 -29.62 2.50
C ARG A 344 6.39 -29.48 3.70
N ARG A 345 7.47 -28.71 3.56
CA ARG A 345 8.39 -28.42 4.66
C ARG A 345 7.70 -27.75 5.86
N MET A 346 6.74 -26.85 5.60
CA MET A 346 5.97 -26.18 6.66
C MET A 346 5.09 -27.15 7.47
N PHE A 347 4.53 -28.18 6.82
CA PHE A 347 3.47 -29.00 7.42
C PHE A 347 3.88 -30.45 7.72
N THR A 348 4.91 -31.03 7.10
CA THR A 348 5.23 -32.45 7.24
C THR A 348 6.62 -32.73 7.82
N GLU A 349 7.63 -31.95 7.43
CA GLU A 349 9.03 -32.34 7.76
C GLU A 349 9.43 -31.94 9.18
N LYS A 350 10.04 -32.89 9.89
CA LYS A 350 11.04 -32.56 10.90
C LYS A 350 12.19 -31.95 10.10
N ASP A 351 12.61 -30.72 10.41
CA ASP A 351 13.82 -30.18 9.80
C ASP A 351 14.98 -31.18 10.10
N ALA A 352 15.60 -31.71 9.06
CA ALA A 352 16.79 -32.52 9.21
C ALA A 352 17.93 -31.75 9.91
N GLU A 353 17.89 -30.42 9.82
CA GLU A 353 18.83 -29.49 10.44
C GLU A 353 18.36 -28.95 11.81
N SER A 354 17.09 -29.17 12.19
CA SER A 354 16.50 -28.67 13.43
C SER A 354 15.65 -29.76 14.10
N ALA A 355 15.97 -30.12 15.31
CA ALA A 355 15.18 -31.02 16.14
C ALA A 355 13.81 -30.47 16.56
N VAL A 356 13.43 -29.26 16.03
CA VAL A 356 12.21 -28.54 16.42
C VAL A 356 10.98 -29.13 15.74
N PRO A 357 9.95 -29.58 16.50
CA PRO A 357 8.70 -30.05 15.91
C PRO A 357 8.03 -28.98 15.01
N ARG A 358 7.39 -29.43 13.93
CA ARG A 358 6.74 -28.53 12.92
C ARG A 358 5.79 -27.49 13.53
N ASP A 359 5.01 -27.87 14.53
CA ASP A 359 4.05 -26.98 15.18
C ASP A 359 4.76 -25.89 15.99
N VAL A 360 5.85 -26.25 16.66
CA VAL A 360 6.71 -25.31 17.39
C VAL A 360 7.37 -24.34 16.42
N ARG A 361 7.89 -24.84 15.28
CA ARG A 361 8.51 -24.01 14.26
C ARG A 361 7.53 -22.98 13.69
N ARG A 362 6.30 -23.38 13.33
CA ARG A 362 5.26 -22.43 12.85
C ARG A 362 4.93 -21.39 13.91
N ASN A 363 4.86 -21.76 15.17
CA ASN A 363 4.64 -20.81 16.26
C ASN A 363 5.81 -19.83 16.39
N LEU A 364 7.05 -20.30 16.35
CA LEU A 364 8.24 -19.43 16.40
C LEU A 364 8.25 -18.43 15.23
N MET A 365 7.91 -18.88 14.02
CA MET A 365 7.77 -18.00 12.86
C MET A 365 6.67 -16.95 13.06
N GLY A 366 5.52 -17.35 13.61
CA GLY A 366 4.43 -16.43 13.92
C GLY A 366 4.81 -15.41 14.98
N GLU A 367 5.49 -15.82 16.05
CA GLU A 367 5.96 -14.89 17.09
C GLU A 367 7.04 -13.93 16.57
N TRP A 368 7.92 -14.40 15.70
CA TRP A 368 8.88 -13.54 15.02
C TRP A 368 8.15 -12.48 14.18
N ASN A 369 7.14 -12.89 13.41
CA ASN A 369 6.33 -12.01 12.57
C ASN A 369 5.61 -10.93 13.40
N LYS A 370 5.00 -11.29 14.55
CA LYS A 370 4.38 -10.33 15.46
C LYS A 370 5.37 -9.28 16.00
N LYS A 371 6.60 -9.69 16.29
CA LYS A 371 7.65 -8.74 16.72
C LYS A 371 8.09 -7.85 15.55
N ARG A 372 8.36 -8.47 14.41
CA ARG A 372 8.85 -7.76 13.20
C ARG A 372 7.85 -6.73 12.70
N VAL A 373 6.55 -7.06 12.67
CA VAL A 373 5.52 -6.18 12.12
C VAL A 373 5.30 -4.89 12.92
N LYS A 374 5.74 -4.81 14.17
CA LYS A 374 5.60 -3.61 15.01
C LYS A 374 6.21 -2.36 14.35
N GLN A 375 7.32 -2.51 13.62
CA GLN A 375 7.96 -1.40 12.89
C GLN A 375 7.19 -0.93 11.65
N PHE A 376 6.20 -1.70 11.19
CA PHE A 376 5.29 -1.40 10.09
C PHE A 376 3.88 -1.04 10.61
N SER A 377 3.74 -0.75 11.90
CA SER A 377 2.45 -0.43 12.48
C SER A 377 1.93 0.93 11.98
N THR A 378 0.60 1.06 11.98
CA THR A 378 -0.06 2.34 11.70
C THR A 378 0.51 3.47 12.57
N GLN A 379 0.77 3.18 13.86
CA GLN A 379 1.32 4.17 14.79
C GLN A 379 2.69 4.70 14.34
N VAL A 380 3.59 3.82 13.92
CA VAL A 380 4.93 4.21 13.41
C VAL A 380 4.80 5.04 12.14
N VAL A 381 3.98 4.60 11.19
CA VAL A 381 3.76 5.33 9.93
C VAL A 381 3.14 6.70 10.18
N ASP A 382 2.12 6.78 11.02
CA ASP A 382 1.42 8.03 11.34
C ASP A 382 2.37 9.03 12.03
N GLN A 383 3.24 8.56 12.93
CA GLN A 383 4.26 9.39 13.58
C GLN A 383 5.26 9.94 12.56
N GLN A 384 5.76 9.09 11.65
CA GLN A 384 6.70 9.51 10.60
C GLN A 384 6.04 10.51 9.63
N MET A 385 4.81 10.25 9.20
CA MET A 385 4.09 11.14 8.28
C MET A 385 3.73 12.47 8.94
N ARG A 386 3.34 12.47 10.22
CA ARG A 386 3.09 13.70 10.98
C ARG A 386 4.36 14.56 11.07
N ALA A 387 5.50 13.98 11.40
CA ALA A 387 6.77 14.68 11.44
C ALA A 387 7.16 15.27 10.06
N LEU A 388 7.00 14.49 9.01
CA LEU A 388 7.27 14.92 7.63
C LEU A 388 6.37 16.08 7.19
N TYR A 389 5.08 16.03 7.49
CA TYR A 389 4.16 17.14 7.20
C TYR A 389 4.53 18.39 8.00
N GLN A 390 4.87 18.25 9.29
CA GLN A 390 5.30 19.38 10.12
C GLN A 390 6.54 20.06 9.55
N GLU A 391 7.55 19.29 9.16
CA GLU A 391 8.79 19.79 8.56
C GLU A 391 8.50 20.59 7.28
N VAL A 392 7.79 20.02 6.33
CA VAL A 392 7.49 20.65 5.03
C VAL A 392 6.66 21.92 5.20
N LEU A 393 5.66 21.89 6.08
CA LEU A 393 4.77 23.03 6.31
C LEU A 393 5.41 24.15 7.13
N GLN A 394 6.45 23.85 7.95
CA GLN A 394 7.27 24.86 8.64
C GLN A 394 8.28 25.50 7.70
N GLU A 395 8.93 24.74 6.82
CA GLU A 395 9.86 25.25 5.81
C GLU A 395 9.16 26.26 4.88
N ASP A 396 7.94 25.98 4.42
CA ASP A 396 7.15 26.90 3.61
C ASP A 396 6.85 28.22 4.35
N ASN A 397 6.48 28.13 5.63
CA ASN A 397 6.24 29.31 6.47
C ASN A 397 7.49 30.19 6.66
N ALA A 398 8.66 29.58 6.83
CA ALA A 398 9.94 30.29 6.97
C ALA A 398 10.34 30.95 5.64
N GLY A 399 10.11 30.28 4.50
CA GLY A 399 10.37 30.82 3.17
C GLY A 399 9.45 32.00 2.81
N ARG A 400 8.19 31.98 3.23
CA ARG A 400 7.23 33.09 3.02
C ARG A 400 7.51 34.32 3.88
N ARG A 401 8.09 34.14 5.08
CA ARG A 401 8.48 35.26 5.98
C ARG A 401 9.74 36.00 5.53
N ARG A 402 10.56 35.41 4.66
CA ARG A 402 11.80 36.00 4.14
C ARG A 402 11.63 36.72 2.79
N ARG A 403 10.45 36.67 2.20
CA ARG A 403 10.04 37.41 0.99
C ARG A 403 9.06 38.52 1.35
#